data_faec3e91ef74c81f0891fb4abbb6163b
#
_entry.id   faec3e91ef74c81f0891fb4abbb6163b
#
_cell.length_a   1.000
_cell.length_b   1.000
_cell.length_c   1.000
_cell.angle_alpha   90.00
_cell.angle_beta   90.00
_cell.angle_gamma   90.00
#
_symmetry.space_group_name_H-M   'P 1'
#
loop_
_entity.id
_entity.type
_entity.pdbx_description
1 polymer ?
#
loop_
_entity_poly.entity_id
_entity_poly.type
_entity_poly.pdbx_seq_one_letter_code
_entity_poly.pdbx_strand_id
1 'polypeptide(L)'
;MIRGLLRYTHHLTGAIFISFLIGMVAELAKVVVLVLAAMTLFDPQNAGQLLLPGLIAIILLGLGSFGEQYSGHYVAFHVLADLRGVVYRQLVRLAPAKLDTQASGKLLKLIGSDIEAMEIFYAHTLVPVAIGLVYGLLVVGIYSQLNWLAAIIALISYVAVGMVVPYARHRQLTAKTQAADRLKAANQQYLLESVRGMAVVRQLGIAKQRMTKGNEGFDQEATAFQQAQFSQLLKNVAATVVIVGGWLLMIWLSGWPQPTTIQQALLAIFPLTFGPLLALNNLPGSLLNGFAAAKNLFKLLQEQPLNAALPNATQTVTTIDQIQVDQVSFSYPTRREAVLKNVTLTLNAGEIVGFVGASGSGKSTLAKLIMGWYPVSHGQILIDGNDLATIKPTALRNQMNYLPQTPVFFSESVRDNLTLHDPAITDQQIWTVLDQVKLRTRLEQMSHGLDTVVAASHVPFSSGEQQRLELARALLHPSSVLVLDEPTSNLDTENERLILETIKTYYHGIVILISHRPESAAFADRVYRFSEHQVVLATE
;
A
#
# COMPACT_ATOMS: atom_id res chain seq x y z
N MET A 1 -16.38 9.07 0.36
CA MET A 1 -15.27 8.47 -0.37
C MET A 1 -14.76 9.42 -1.48
N ILE A 2 -15.56 9.80 -2.50
CA ILE A 2 -15.14 10.73 -3.57
C ILE A 2 -14.57 12.04 -3.01
N ARG A 3 -15.25 12.67 -2.05
CA ARG A 3 -14.72 13.89 -1.37
C ARG A 3 -13.35 13.65 -0.70
N GLY A 4 -13.11 12.45 -0.17
CA GLY A 4 -11.82 12.07 0.40
C GLY A 4 -10.72 12.00 -0.66
N LEU A 5 -11.00 11.39 -1.82
CA LEU A 5 -10.06 11.33 -2.94
C LEU A 5 -9.77 12.72 -3.51
N LEU A 6 -10.81 13.55 -3.69
CA LEU A 6 -10.64 14.93 -4.17
C LEU A 6 -9.84 15.84 -3.22
N ARG A 7 -9.78 15.53 -1.93
CA ARG A 7 -8.97 16.30 -0.97
C ARG A 7 -7.48 16.26 -1.31
N TYR A 8 -7.00 15.17 -1.90
CA TYR A 8 -5.58 15.03 -2.28
C TYR A 8 -5.22 15.71 -3.60
N THR A 9 -6.22 16.22 -4.36
CA THR A 9 -5.98 16.94 -5.62
C THR A 9 -5.95 18.45 -5.48
N HIS A 10 -6.19 19.01 -4.29
CA HIS A 10 -6.38 20.46 -4.12
C HIS A 10 -5.21 21.31 -4.60
N HIS A 11 -3.97 20.84 -4.44
CA HIS A 11 -2.76 21.54 -4.89
C HIS A 11 -2.48 21.34 -6.41
N LEU A 12 -3.20 20.42 -7.07
CA LEU A 12 -3.08 20.12 -8.50
C LEU A 12 -4.29 20.61 -9.32
N THR A 13 -5.18 21.42 -8.72
CA THR A 13 -6.40 21.91 -9.39
C THR A 13 -6.09 22.68 -10.68
N GLY A 14 -4.99 23.46 -10.70
CA GLY A 14 -4.52 24.14 -11.89
C GLY A 14 -4.14 23.18 -13.02
N ALA A 15 -3.40 22.10 -12.69
CA ALA A 15 -3.02 21.08 -13.67
C ALA A 15 -4.25 20.31 -14.19
N ILE A 16 -5.22 19.98 -13.32
CA ILE A 16 -6.49 19.34 -13.69
C ILE A 16 -7.27 20.25 -14.66
N PHE A 17 -7.35 21.54 -14.37
CA PHE A 17 -8.05 22.48 -15.23
C PHE A 17 -7.36 22.64 -16.60
N ILE A 18 -6.04 22.71 -16.63
CA ILE A 18 -5.25 22.74 -17.88
C ILE A 18 -5.48 21.45 -18.67
N SER A 19 -5.44 20.27 -18.03
CA SER A 19 -5.74 19.00 -18.67
C SER A 19 -7.14 18.97 -19.29
N PHE A 20 -8.13 19.48 -18.57
CA PHE A 20 -9.48 19.62 -19.07
C PHE A 20 -9.57 20.53 -20.32
N LEU A 21 -8.93 21.71 -20.28
CA LEU A 21 -8.94 22.63 -21.43
C LEU A 21 -8.26 22.02 -22.66
N ILE A 22 -7.09 21.39 -22.48
CA ILE A 22 -6.36 20.75 -23.56
C ILE A 22 -7.20 19.60 -24.16
N GLY A 23 -7.81 18.78 -23.32
CA GLY A 23 -8.66 17.69 -23.77
C GLY A 23 -9.92 18.18 -24.49
N MET A 24 -10.53 19.29 -24.06
CA MET A 24 -11.63 19.93 -24.76
C MET A 24 -11.21 20.42 -26.15
N VAL A 25 -10.03 21.01 -26.29
CA VAL A 25 -9.48 21.42 -27.60
C VAL A 25 -9.29 20.20 -28.50
N ALA A 26 -8.76 19.11 -27.97
CA ALA A 26 -8.57 17.87 -28.73
C ALA A 26 -9.91 17.30 -29.25
N GLU A 27 -10.92 17.19 -28.39
CA GLU A 27 -12.22 16.63 -28.78
C GLU A 27 -12.96 17.56 -29.79
N LEU A 28 -12.85 18.88 -29.64
CA LEU A 28 -13.41 19.81 -30.63
C LEU A 28 -12.65 19.75 -31.96
N ALA A 29 -11.33 19.68 -31.92
CA ALA A 29 -10.52 19.50 -33.13
C ALA A 29 -10.88 18.21 -33.86
N LYS A 30 -11.15 17.12 -33.14
CA LYS A 30 -11.63 15.85 -33.70
C LYS A 30 -12.97 16.02 -34.43
N VAL A 31 -13.91 16.73 -33.84
CA VAL A 31 -15.20 17.03 -34.54
C VAL A 31 -14.94 17.82 -35.81
N VAL A 32 -14.09 18.84 -35.77
CA VAL A 32 -13.73 19.64 -36.96
C VAL A 32 -13.11 18.75 -38.04
N VAL A 33 -12.14 17.89 -37.68
CA VAL A 33 -11.53 16.93 -38.64
C VAL A 33 -12.60 16.06 -39.29
N LEU A 34 -13.54 15.50 -38.50
CA LEU A 34 -14.60 14.63 -39.02
C LEU A 34 -15.57 15.40 -39.92
N VAL A 35 -15.96 16.63 -39.54
CA VAL A 35 -16.84 17.47 -40.39
C VAL A 35 -16.14 17.81 -41.70
N LEU A 36 -14.89 18.27 -41.68
CA LEU A 36 -14.16 18.64 -42.89
C LEU A 36 -13.94 17.43 -43.79
N ALA A 37 -13.63 16.28 -43.24
CA ALA A 37 -13.48 15.03 -43.99
C ALA A 37 -14.83 14.64 -44.65
N ALA A 38 -15.96 14.74 -43.93
CA ALA A 38 -17.26 14.46 -44.51
C ALA A 38 -17.65 15.49 -45.61
N MET A 39 -17.37 16.78 -45.39
CA MET A 39 -17.59 17.82 -46.38
C MET A 39 -16.83 17.56 -47.69
N THR A 40 -15.57 17.09 -47.62
CA THR A 40 -14.80 16.75 -48.85
C THR A 40 -15.40 15.58 -49.62
N LEU A 41 -16.12 14.67 -48.93
CA LEU A 41 -16.83 13.56 -49.57
C LEU A 41 -18.11 14.03 -50.29
N PHE A 42 -18.84 14.97 -49.71
CA PHE A 42 -20.09 15.49 -50.25
C PHE A 42 -19.90 16.62 -51.27
N ASP A 43 -18.78 17.36 -51.21
CA ASP A 43 -18.43 18.44 -52.14
C ASP A 43 -16.92 18.40 -52.49
N PRO A 44 -16.51 17.47 -53.37
CA PRO A 44 -15.12 17.30 -53.78
C PRO A 44 -14.53 18.52 -54.50
N GLN A 45 -15.37 19.38 -55.10
CA GLN A 45 -14.88 20.53 -55.86
C GLN A 45 -14.25 21.58 -54.94
N ASN A 46 -14.72 21.69 -53.71
CA ASN A 46 -14.20 22.61 -52.71
C ASN A 46 -13.15 21.98 -51.77
N ALA A 47 -12.74 20.72 -52.01
CA ALA A 47 -11.81 19.98 -51.16
C ALA A 47 -10.46 20.73 -50.91
N GLY A 48 -9.95 21.42 -51.94
CA GLY A 48 -8.69 22.20 -51.82
C GLY A 48 -8.73 23.29 -50.76
N GLN A 49 -9.90 23.92 -50.56
CA GLN A 49 -10.05 24.99 -49.55
C GLN A 49 -10.10 24.42 -48.11
N LEU A 50 -10.47 23.14 -47.95
CA LEU A 50 -10.61 22.47 -46.67
C LEU A 50 -9.29 21.83 -46.19
N LEU A 51 -8.27 21.72 -47.06
CA LEU A 51 -6.97 21.05 -46.70
C LEU A 51 -6.26 21.74 -45.58
N LEU A 52 -6.08 23.08 -45.65
CA LEU A 52 -5.33 23.82 -44.64
C LEU A 52 -6.05 23.83 -43.26
N PRO A 53 -7.37 24.12 -43.18
CA PRO A 53 -8.12 23.96 -41.93
C PRO A 53 -8.07 22.54 -41.37
N GLY A 54 -8.17 21.52 -42.26
CA GLY A 54 -8.07 20.12 -41.87
C GLY A 54 -6.71 19.76 -41.28
N LEU A 55 -5.62 20.23 -41.91
CA LEU A 55 -4.26 20.00 -41.40
C LEU A 55 -4.06 20.64 -40.02
N ILE A 56 -4.51 21.89 -39.83
CA ILE A 56 -4.46 22.57 -38.53
C ILE A 56 -5.25 21.80 -37.48
N ALA A 57 -6.47 21.33 -37.81
CA ALA A 57 -7.29 20.55 -36.89
C ALA A 57 -6.66 19.19 -36.52
N ILE A 58 -5.99 18.50 -37.45
CA ILE A 58 -5.25 17.27 -37.20
C ILE A 58 -4.07 17.51 -36.23
N ILE A 59 -3.32 18.60 -36.43
CA ILE A 59 -2.21 18.98 -35.55
C ILE A 59 -2.74 19.28 -34.15
N LEU A 60 -3.81 20.08 -34.04
CA LEU A 60 -4.44 20.39 -32.75
C LEU A 60 -5.00 19.14 -32.06
N LEU A 61 -5.60 18.20 -32.81
CA LEU A 61 -6.05 16.92 -32.28
C LEU A 61 -4.87 16.11 -31.73
N GLY A 62 -3.79 15.99 -32.50
CA GLY A 62 -2.62 15.20 -32.08
C GLY A 62 -1.93 15.79 -30.84
N LEU A 63 -1.60 17.09 -30.87
CA LEU A 63 -0.98 17.78 -29.75
C LEU A 63 -1.90 17.87 -28.54
N GLY A 64 -3.19 18.09 -28.74
CA GLY A 64 -4.18 18.16 -27.68
C GLY A 64 -4.38 16.81 -27.00
N SER A 65 -4.51 15.72 -27.78
CA SER A 65 -4.64 14.35 -27.23
C SER A 65 -3.40 13.94 -26.46
N PHE A 66 -2.20 14.24 -26.97
CA PHE A 66 -0.94 13.99 -26.25
C PHE A 66 -0.89 14.81 -24.94
N GLY A 67 -1.21 16.11 -25.03
CA GLY A 67 -1.17 17.00 -23.87
C GLY A 67 -2.17 16.63 -22.78
N GLU A 68 -3.39 16.21 -23.14
CA GLU A 68 -4.42 15.72 -22.21
C GLU A 68 -3.95 14.44 -21.51
N GLN A 69 -3.46 13.47 -22.28
CA GLN A 69 -2.94 12.21 -21.75
C GLN A 69 -1.77 12.46 -20.81
N TYR A 70 -0.79 13.25 -21.24
CA TYR A 70 0.39 13.59 -20.42
C TYR A 70 0.00 14.30 -19.12
N SER A 71 -0.83 15.35 -19.20
CA SER A 71 -1.24 16.12 -18.02
C SER A 71 -2.14 15.33 -17.07
N GLY A 72 -3.00 14.45 -17.59
CA GLY A 72 -3.84 13.54 -16.81
C GLY A 72 -2.99 12.55 -15.98
N HIS A 73 -2.00 11.90 -16.60
CA HIS A 73 -1.06 11.02 -15.91
C HIS A 73 -0.14 11.79 -14.96
N TYR A 74 0.31 13.00 -15.33
CA TYR A 74 1.10 13.86 -14.43
C TYR A 74 0.35 14.09 -13.11
N VAL A 75 -0.93 14.48 -13.18
CA VAL A 75 -1.78 14.65 -11.98
C VAL A 75 -1.90 13.33 -11.21
N ALA A 76 -2.19 12.23 -11.89
CA ALA A 76 -2.38 10.94 -11.24
C ALA A 76 -1.12 10.52 -10.47
N PHE A 77 0.05 10.51 -11.10
CA PHE A 77 1.29 10.07 -10.47
C PHE A 77 1.73 10.94 -9.29
N HIS A 78 1.50 12.25 -9.35
CA HIS A 78 1.77 13.12 -8.21
C HIS A 78 0.85 12.81 -7.02
N VAL A 79 -0.46 12.62 -7.26
CA VAL A 79 -1.39 12.23 -6.20
C VAL A 79 -1.03 10.85 -5.63
N LEU A 80 -0.64 9.87 -6.46
CA LEU A 80 -0.23 8.55 -6.00
C LEU A 80 1.05 8.62 -5.15
N ALA A 81 2.02 9.47 -5.51
CA ALA A 81 3.22 9.70 -4.72
C ALA A 81 2.89 10.29 -3.35
N ASP A 82 2.01 11.31 -3.30
CA ASP A 82 1.53 11.90 -2.05
C ASP A 82 0.81 10.88 -1.17
N LEU A 83 -0.04 10.04 -1.76
CA LEU A 83 -0.76 8.98 -1.04
C LEU A 83 0.22 7.96 -0.46
N ARG A 84 1.27 7.57 -1.19
CA ARG A 84 2.34 6.69 -0.65
C ARG A 84 3.01 7.33 0.56
N GLY A 85 3.33 8.62 0.48
CA GLY A 85 3.91 9.37 1.61
C GLY A 85 2.98 9.45 2.82
N VAL A 86 1.67 9.66 2.60
CA VAL A 86 0.66 9.67 3.67
C VAL A 86 0.53 8.29 4.32
N VAL A 87 0.49 7.22 3.52
CA VAL A 87 0.45 5.83 4.01
C VAL A 87 1.68 5.51 4.82
N TYR A 88 2.87 5.85 4.33
CA TYR A 88 4.12 5.60 5.04
C TYR A 88 4.12 6.28 6.42
N ARG A 89 3.78 7.56 6.49
CA ARG A 89 3.65 8.28 7.78
C ARG A 89 2.65 7.63 8.73
N GLN A 90 1.53 7.14 8.20
CA GLN A 90 0.54 6.43 9.02
C GLN A 90 1.07 5.08 9.52
N LEU A 91 1.79 4.32 8.69
CA LEU A 91 2.41 3.06 9.11
C LEU A 91 3.45 3.28 10.20
N VAL A 92 4.31 4.29 10.06
CA VAL A 92 5.26 4.69 11.11
C VAL A 92 4.54 5.04 12.42
N ARG A 93 3.39 5.73 12.33
CA ARG A 93 2.58 6.07 13.51
C ARG A 93 1.94 4.83 14.16
N LEU A 94 1.54 3.83 13.37
CA LEU A 94 0.91 2.59 13.85
C LEU A 94 1.92 1.56 14.35
N ALA A 95 3.19 1.71 13.96
CA ALA A 95 4.27 0.82 14.37
C ALA A 95 4.58 0.96 15.87
N PRO A 96 5.10 -0.12 16.50
CA PRO A 96 5.22 -1.46 15.93
C PRO A 96 3.96 -2.33 16.17
N ALA A 97 3.18 -2.05 17.22
CA ALA A 97 2.14 -2.92 17.76
C ALA A 97 1.08 -3.38 16.74
N LYS A 98 0.57 -2.46 15.92
CA LYS A 98 -0.42 -2.82 14.90
C LYS A 98 0.17 -3.57 13.72
N LEU A 99 1.44 -3.33 13.41
CA LEU A 99 2.12 -4.00 12.30
C LEU A 99 2.49 -5.44 12.66
N ASP A 100 2.81 -5.73 13.92
CA ASP A 100 3.05 -7.08 14.45
C ASP A 100 1.88 -8.03 14.17
N THR A 101 0.65 -7.52 14.17
CA THR A 101 -0.58 -8.30 14.00
C THR A 101 -1.06 -8.37 12.54
N GLN A 102 -0.49 -7.59 11.63
CA GLN A 102 -0.89 -7.54 10.23
C GLN A 102 0.06 -8.33 9.33
N ALA A 103 -0.50 -9.18 8.46
CA ALA A 103 0.28 -9.88 7.47
C ALA A 103 0.98 -8.90 6.53
N SER A 104 2.31 -8.96 6.42
CA SER A 104 3.14 -8.11 5.57
C SER A 104 2.64 -8.04 4.12
N GLY A 105 2.11 -9.15 3.58
CA GLY A 105 1.53 -9.20 2.24
C GLY A 105 0.32 -8.28 2.05
N LYS A 106 -0.48 -8.02 3.10
CA LYS A 106 -1.62 -7.10 3.03
C LYS A 106 -1.15 -5.65 2.95
N LEU A 107 -0.10 -5.29 3.68
CA LEU A 107 0.49 -3.96 3.64
C LEU A 107 1.18 -3.70 2.30
N LEU A 108 1.94 -4.66 1.79
CA LEU A 108 2.56 -4.59 0.46
C LEU A 108 1.52 -4.42 -0.65
N LYS A 109 0.40 -5.17 -0.58
CA LYS A 109 -0.72 -5.00 -1.51
C LYS A 109 -1.29 -3.58 -1.44
N LEU A 110 -1.45 -3.02 -0.26
CA LEU A 110 -2.00 -1.67 -0.08
C LEU A 110 -1.08 -0.59 -0.66
N ILE A 111 0.24 -0.68 -0.38
CA ILE A 111 1.22 0.31 -0.84
C ILE A 111 1.46 0.21 -2.35
N GLY A 112 1.44 -1.00 -2.91
CA GLY A 112 1.58 -1.26 -4.34
C GLY A 112 0.24 -1.18 -5.05
N SER A 113 -0.36 -2.34 -5.30
CA SER A 113 -1.51 -2.49 -6.22
C SER A 113 -2.78 -1.73 -5.81
N ASP A 114 -3.05 -1.51 -4.50
CA ASP A 114 -4.26 -0.77 -4.11
C ASP A 114 -4.08 0.73 -4.39
N ILE A 115 -2.88 1.32 -4.16
CA ILE A 115 -2.62 2.72 -4.53
C ILE A 115 -2.64 2.88 -6.06
N GLU A 116 -1.99 1.97 -6.82
CA GLU A 116 -1.99 2.00 -8.28
C GLU A 116 -3.41 1.87 -8.87
N ALA A 117 -4.27 1.05 -8.29
CA ALA A 117 -5.66 0.94 -8.73
C ALA A 117 -6.45 2.26 -8.65
N MET A 118 -5.99 3.23 -7.86
CA MET A 118 -6.62 4.57 -7.78
C MET A 118 -6.22 5.50 -8.94
N GLU A 119 -5.17 5.17 -9.71
CA GLU A 119 -4.78 5.90 -10.92
C GLU A 119 -5.96 6.08 -11.88
N ILE A 120 -6.77 5.03 -12.03
CA ILE A 120 -7.95 5.04 -12.92
C ILE A 120 -8.94 6.14 -12.54
N PHE A 121 -9.09 6.45 -11.26
CA PHE A 121 -9.94 7.55 -10.83
C PHE A 121 -9.36 8.90 -11.24
N TYR A 122 -8.06 9.13 -11.07
CA TYR A 122 -7.45 10.44 -11.31
C TYR A 122 -7.17 10.68 -12.81
N ALA A 123 -6.57 9.72 -13.51
CA ALA A 123 -6.19 9.88 -14.91
C ALA A 123 -7.35 9.64 -15.88
N HIS A 124 -8.17 8.59 -15.62
CA HIS A 124 -9.15 8.12 -16.62
C HIS A 124 -10.60 8.39 -16.24
N THR A 125 -10.88 9.04 -15.10
CA THR A 125 -12.26 9.32 -14.69
C THR A 125 -12.50 10.81 -14.49
N LEU A 126 -11.69 11.47 -13.67
CA LEU A 126 -11.96 12.83 -13.22
C LEU A 126 -12.04 13.83 -14.39
N VAL A 127 -10.99 13.91 -15.20
CA VAL A 127 -10.92 14.82 -16.36
C VAL A 127 -11.77 14.32 -17.51
N PRO A 128 -11.72 13.04 -17.95
CA PRO A 128 -12.55 12.54 -19.04
C PRO A 128 -14.06 12.65 -18.79
N VAL A 129 -14.53 12.48 -17.55
CA VAL A 129 -15.96 12.70 -17.22
C VAL A 129 -16.36 14.16 -17.41
N ALA A 130 -15.51 15.10 -16.93
CA ALA A 130 -15.77 16.53 -17.11
C ALA A 130 -15.78 16.92 -18.60
N ILE A 131 -14.82 16.38 -19.39
CA ILE A 131 -14.76 16.56 -20.84
C ILE A 131 -16.03 15.99 -21.49
N GLY A 132 -16.41 14.75 -21.18
CA GLY A 132 -17.57 14.09 -21.76
C GLY A 132 -18.89 14.84 -21.53
N LEU A 133 -19.05 15.43 -20.33
CA LEU A 133 -20.24 16.24 -20.01
C LEU A 133 -20.28 17.54 -20.81
N VAL A 134 -19.20 18.34 -20.80
CA VAL A 134 -19.16 19.62 -21.51
C VAL A 134 -19.19 19.43 -23.02
N TYR A 135 -18.43 18.48 -23.52
CA TYR A 135 -18.42 18.09 -24.92
C TYR A 135 -19.83 17.64 -25.40
N GLY A 136 -20.50 16.79 -24.61
CA GLY A 136 -21.86 16.35 -24.95
C GLY A 136 -22.84 17.51 -25.08
N LEU A 137 -22.79 18.50 -24.19
CA LEU A 137 -23.61 19.71 -24.26
C LEU A 137 -23.27 20.54 -25.52
N LEU A 138 -21.99 20.69 -25.85
CA LEU A 138 -21.56 21.40 -27.06
C LEU A 138 -22.04 20.71 -28.32
N VAL A 139 -21.93 19.38 -28.40
CA VAL A 139 -22.43 18.63 -29.55
C VAL A 139 -23.95 18.77 -29.69
N VAL A 140 -24.74 18.68 -28.62
CA VAL A 140 -26.18 18.94 -28.64
C VAL A 140 -26.47 20.37 -29.15
N GLY A 141 -25.66 21.36 -28.71
CA GLY A 141 -25.72 22.74 -29.21
C GLY A 141 -25.43 22.87 -30.72
N ILE A 142 -24.47 22.10 -31.25
CA ILE A 142 -24.18 22.05 -32.69
C ILE A 142 -25.39 21.48 -33.46
N TYR A 143 -25.95 20.37 -32.98
CA TYR A 143 -27.12 19.74 -33.63
C TYR A 143 -28.40 20.60 -33.52
N SER A 144 -28.48 21.52 -32.54
CA SER A 144 -29.59 22.49 -32.46
C SER A 144 -29.61 23.48 -33.63
N GLN A 145 -28.45 23.70 -34.25
CA GLN A 145 -28.36 24.55 -35.46
C GLN A 145 -28.94 23.86 -36.71
N LEU A 146 -29.11 22.54 -36.68
CA LEU A 146 -29.80 21.82 -37.75
C LEU A 146 -31.32 21.99 -37.61
N ASN A 147 -31.87 21.52 -36.54
CA ASN A 147 -33.21 21.76 -36.06
C ASN A 147 -33.36 21.32 -34.59
N TRP A 148 -34.45 21.72 -33.93
CA TRP A 148 -34.68 21.39 -32.52
C TRP A 148 -34.91 19.89 -32.27
N LEU A 149 -35.45 19.14 -33.24
CA LEU A 149 -35.63 17.68 -33.16
C LEU A 149 -34.28 16.96 -33.18
N ALA A 150 -33.33 17.40 -34.00
CA ALA A 150 -31.98 16.84 -34.05
C ALA A 150 -31.26 17.02 -32.70
N ALA A 151 -31.42 18.21 -32.06
CA ALA A 151 -30.88 18.44 -30.73
C ALA A 151 -31.50 17.50 -29.68
N ILE A 152 -32.81 17.27 -29.71
CA ILE A 152 -33.49 16.35 -28.78
C ILE A 152 -33.00 14.90 -28.97
N ILE A 153 -32.90 14.44 -30.22
CA ILE A 153 -32.39 13.10 -30.53
C ILE A 153 -30.97 12.94 -30.05
N ALA A 154 -30.11 13.95 -30.32
CA ALA A 154 -28.74 13.96 -29.81
C ALA A 154 -28.72 13.88 -28.28
N LEU A 155 -29.47 14.74 -27.59
CA LEU A 155 -29.54 14.76 -26.12
C LEU A 155 -29.99 13.41 -25.55
N ILE A 156 -31.08 12.86 -26.07
CA ILE A 156 -31.59 11.56 -25.61
C ILE A 156 -30.57 10.45 -25.86
N SER A 157 -29.91 10.43 -27.02
CA SER A 157 -28.88 9.44 -27.35
C SER A 157 -27.66 9.57 -26.43
N TYR A 158 -27.20 10.80 -26.17
CA TYR A 158 -26.08 11.06 -25.26
C TYR A 158 -26.40 10.64 -23.82
N VAL A 159 -27.59 10.99 -23.31
CA VAL A 159 -28.03 10.57 -21.96
C VAL A 159 -28.21 9.03 -21.90
N ALA A 160 -28.80 8.44 -22.96
CA ALA A 160 -28.96 6.98 -23.00
C ALA A 160 -27.62 6.25 -22.98
N VAL A 161 -26.65 6.65 -23.82
CA VAL A 161 -25.31 6.02 -23.88
C VAL A 161 -24.47 6.33 -22.65
N GLY A 162 -24.51 7.58 -22.17
CA GLY A 162 -23.64 8.01 -21.05
C GLY A 162 -24.16 7.62 -19.66
N MET A 163 -25.47 7.46 -19.47
CA MET A 163 -26.08 7.20 -18.15
C MET A 163 -26.95 5.94 -18.12
N VAL A 164 -27.92 5.80 -19.05
CA VAL A 164 -28.91 4.72 -18.95
C VAL A 164 -28.29 3.36 -19.22
N VAL A 165 -27.54 3.21 -20.31
CA VAL A 165 -26.91 1.93 -20.69
C VAL A 165 -25.88 1.45 -19.64
N PRO A 166 -24.95 2.29 -19.11
CA PRO A 166 -24.05 1.89 -18.05
C PRO A 166 -24.80 1.48 -16.78
N TYR A 167 -25.83 2.21 -16.38
CA TYR A 167 -26.55 1.97 -15.13
C TYR A 167 -27.46 0.74 -15.19
N ALA A 168 -28.15 0.50 -16.31
CA ALA A 168 -29.15 -0.55 -16.45
C ALA A 168 -28.60 -1.97 -16.16
N ARG A 169 -27.33 -2.25 -16.46
CA ARG A 169 -26.69 -3.56 -16.24
C ARG A 169 -25.55 -3.55 -15.25
N HIS A 170 -25.33 -2.42 -14.56
CA HIS A 170 -24.20 -2.24 -13.65
C HIS A 170 -24.11 -3.36 -12.61
N ARG A 171 -25.19 -3.67 -11.90
CA ARG A 171 -25.18 -4.69 -10.83
C ARG A 171 -24.80 -6.08 -11.33
N GLN A 172 -25.34 -6.50 -12.48
CA GLN A 172 -25.05 -7.82 -13.06
C GLN A 172 -23.61 -7.92 -13.54
N LEU A 173 -23.12 -6.90 -14.23
CA LEU A 173 -21.74 -6.85 -14.72
C LEU A 173 -20.75 -6.86 -13.56
N THR A 174 -20.99 -6.03 -12.54
CA THR A 174 -20.16 -5.97 -11.33
C THR A 174 -20.10 -7.32 -10.61
N ALA A 175 -21.24 -8.00 -10.44
CA ALA A 175 -21.28 -9.30 -9.78
C ALA A 175 -20.47 -10.35 -10.54
N LYS A 176 -20.58 -10.40 -11.87
CA LYS A 176 -19.84 -11.34 -12.73
C LYS A 176 -18.33 -11.03 -12.75
N THR A 177 -17.94 -9.77 -12.87
CA THR A 177 -16.54 -9.36 -12.82
C THR A 177 -15.92 -9.71 -11.47
N GLN A 178 -16.60 -9.41 -10.35
CA GLN A 178 -16.12 -9.77 -9.02
C GLN A 178 -16.02 -11.29 -8.81
N ALA A 179 -16.92 -12.08 -9.40
CA ALA A 179 -16.83 -13.55 -9.35
C ALA A 179 -15.58 -14.05 -10.10
N ALA A 180 -15.31 -13.53 -11.31
CA ALA A 180 -14.10 -13.86 -12.07
C ALA A 180 -12.82 -13.45 -11.31
N ASP A 181 -12.78 -12.23 -10.73
CA ASP A 181 -11.64 -11.74 -9.96
C ASP A 181 -11.38 -12.60 -8.70
N ARG A 182 -12.42 -13.08 -8.03
CA ARG A 182 -12.28 -14.00 -6.86
C ARG A 182 -11.68 -15.34 -7.28
N LEU A 183 -12.14 -15.93 -8.39
CA LEU A 183 -11.57 -17.18 -8.89
C LEU A 183 -10.12 -17.01 -9.32
N LYS A 184 -9.80 -15.91 -10.00
CA LYS A 184 -8.42 -15.56 -10.36
C LYS A 184 -7.52 -15.46 -9.12
N ALA A 185 -7.96 -14.75 -8.08
CA ALA A 185 -7.20 -14.63 -6.84
C ALA A 185 -7.02 -15.99 -6.13
N ALA A 186 -8.05 -16.85 -6.10
CA ALA A 186 -7.97 -18.19 -5.53
C ALA A 186 -6.98 -19.07 -6.29
N ASN A 187 -6.99 -19.02 -7.64
CA ASN A 187 -6.06 -19.77 -8.48
C ASN A 187 -4.61 -19.29 -8.33
N GLN A 188 -4.39 -17.97 -8.25
CA GLN A 188 -3.07 -17.42 -7.96
C GLN A 188 -2.54 -17.88 -6.59
N GLN A 189 -3.39 -17.88 -5.57
CA GLN A 189 -3.06 -18.40 -4.24
C GLN A 189 -2.70 -19.87 -4.31
N TYR A 190 -3.50 -20.70 -5.01
CA TYR A 190 -3.27 -22.11 -5.19
C TYR A 190 -1.94 -22.42 -5.89
N LEU A 191 -1.59 -21.65 -6.94
CA LEU A 191 -0.30 -21.74 -7.62
C LEU A 191 0.86 -21.39 -6.67
N LEU A 192 0.75 -20.28 -5.96
CA LEU A 192 1.79 -19.84 -5.02
C LEU A 192 2.05 -20.89 -3.93
N GLU A 193 0.98 -21.48 -3.37
CA GLU A 193 1.09 -22.57 -2.40
C GLU A 193 1.74 -23.81 -3.00
N SER A 194 1.40 -24.15 -4.25
CA SER A 194 1.99 -25.29 -4.96
C SER A 194 3.48 -25.10 -5.22
N VAL A 195 3.90 -23.89 -5.60
CA VAL A 195 5.31 -23.55 -5.82
C VAL A 195 6.09 -23.58 -4.50
N ARG A 196 5.56 -22.96 -3.44
CA ARG A 196 6.18 -22.99 -2.11
C ARG A 196 6.30 -24.39 -1.53
N GLY A 197 5.28 -25.22 -1.77
CA GLY A 197 5.23 -26.62 -1.35
C GLY A 197 5.86 -27.62 -2.34
N MET A 198 6.63 -27.17 -3.35
CA MET A 198 7.10 -28.03 -4.44
C MET A 198 7.94 -29.24 -3.96
N ALA A 199 8.73 -29.05 -2.90
CA ALA A 199 9.48 -30.15 -2.29
C ALA A 199 8.52 -31.26 -1.80
N VAL A 200 7.45 -30.89 -1.09
CA VAL A 200 6.42 -31.80 -0.59
C VAL A 200 5.65 -32.45 -1.75
N VAL A 201 5.30 -31.66 -2.77
CA VAL A 201 4.60 -32.18 -3.98
C VAL A 201 5.43 -33.25 -4.68
N ARG A 202 6.75 -33.06 -4.81
CA ARG A 202 7.67 -34.05 -5.39
C ARG A 202 7.86 -35.24 -4.48
N GLN A 203 8.09 -35.02 -3.18
CA GLN A 203 8.34 -36.11 -2.21
C GLN A 203 7.15 -37.07 -2.10
N LEU A 204 5.92 -36.55 -2.10
CA LEU A 204 4.69 -37.32 -1.99
C LEU A 204 4.14 -37.81 -3.33
N GLY A 205 4.72 -37.42 -4.47
CA GLY A 205 4.27 -37.83 -5.80
C GLY A 205 2.89 -37.29 -6.22
N ILE A 206 2.40 -36.21 -5.58
CA ILE A 206 1.04 -35.67 -5.79
C ILE A 206 0.95 -34.62 -6.91
N ALA A 207 1.98 -34.48 -7.74
CA ALA A 207 2.04 -33.47 -8.81
C ALA A 207 0.84 -33.56 -9.77
N LYS A 208 0.47 -34.81 -10.18
CA LYS A 208 -0.69 -35.01 -11.08
C LYS A 208 -2.00 -34.54 -10.45
N GLN A 209 -2.24 -34.85 -9.17
CA GLN A 209 -3.44 -34.44 -8.45
C GLN A 209 -3.51 -32.91 -8.32
N ARG A 210 -2.38 -32.26 -7.98
CA ARG A 210 -2.29 -30.81 -7.89
C ARG A 210 -2.55 -30.15 -9.25
N MET A 211 -2.03 -30.73 -10.32
CA MET A 211 -2.21 -30.22 -11.68
C MET A 211 -3.67 -30.36 -12.14
N THR A 212 -4.32 -31.49 -11.90
CA THR A 212 -5.74 -31.70 -12.23
C THR A 212 -6.62 -30.67 -11.50
N LYS A 213 -6.43 -30.50 -10.18
CA LYS A 213 -7.19 -29.51 -9.41
C LYS A 213 -6.91 -28.06 -9.85
N GLY A 214 -5.67 -27.76 -10.23
CA GLY A 214 -5.30 -26.46 -10.80
C GLY A 214 -6.03 -26.19 -12.12
N ASN A 215 -6.06 -27.17 -13.04
CA ASN A 215 -6.74 -27.06 -14.32
C ASN A 215 -8.25 -26.84 -14.14
N GLU A 216 -8.90 -27.58 -13.23
CA GLU A 216 -10.32 -27.35 -12.89
C GLU A 216 -10.57 -25.90 -12.43
N GLY A 217 -9.68 -25.35 -11.59
CA GLY A 217 -9.78 -23.97 -11.16
C GLY A 217 -9.61 -22.96 -12.31
N PHE A 218 -8.67 -23.21 -13.22
CA PHE A 218 -8.47 -22.37 -14.41
C PHE A 218 -9.64 -22.43 -15.37
N ASP A 219 -10.27 -23.60 -15.57
CA ASP A 219 -11.47 -23.75 -16.40
C ASP A 219 -12.66 -22.96 -15.81
N GLN A 220 -12.82 -23.00 -14.48
CA GLN A 220 -13.83 -22.20 -13.80
C GLN A 220 -13.58 -20.69 -13.95
N GLU A 221 -12.32 -20.26 -13.80
CA GLU A 221 -11.92 -18.86 -14.00
C GLU A 221 -12.20 -18.43 -15.45
N ALA A 222 -11.79 -19.22 -16.44
CA ALA A 222 -12.01 -18.95 -17.85
C ALA A 222 -13.50 -18.81 -18.16
N THR A 223 -14.34 -19.70 -17.63
CA THR A 223 -15.80 -19.64 -17.81
C THR A 223 -16.40 -18.38 -17.19
N ALA A 224 -16.01 -18.04 -15.97
CA ALA A 224 -16.48 -16.83 -15.30
C ALA A 224 -16.03 -15.55 -16.03
N PHE A 225 -14.79 -15.53 -16.52
CA PHE A 225 -14.25 -14.44 -17.32
C PHE A 225 -15.03 -14.27 -18.63
N GLN A 226 -15.31 -15.36 -19.37
CA GLN A 226 -16.13 -15.33 -20.58
C GLN A 226 -17.53 -14.77 -20.31
N GLN A 227 -18.18 -15.16 -19.21
CA GLN A 227 -19.49 -14.64 -18.83
C GLN A 227 -19.47 -13.14 -18.52
N ALA A 228 -18.40 -12.65 -17.88
CA ALA A 228 -18.20 -11.23 -17.61
C ALA A 228 -17.99 -10.46 -18.94
N GLN A 229 -17.14 -10.97 -19.84
CA GLN A 229 -16.88 -10.39 -21.16
C GLN A 229 -18.13 -10.37 -22.03
N PHE A 230 -18.91 -11.45 -22.05
CA PHE A 230 -20.17 -11.48 -22.77
C PHE A 230 -21.17 -10.42 -22.26
N SER A 231 -21.23 -10.21 -20.95
CA SER A 231 -22.06 -9.17 -20.36
C SER A 231 -21.61 -7.75 -20.74
N GLN A 232 -20.29 -7.53 -20.85
CA GLN A 232 -19.71 -6.28 -21.33
C GLN A 232 -20.03 -6.07 -22.82
N LEU A 233 -19.92 -7.13 -23.65
CA LEU A 233 -20.27 -7.09 -25.05
C LEU A 233 -21.74 -6.68 -25.25
N LEU A 234 -22.67 -7.29 -24.51
CA LEU A 234 -24.09 -6.93 -24.59
C LEU A 234 -24.35 -5.46 -24.22
N LYS A 235 -23.60 -4.92 -23.27
CA LYS A 235 -23.67 -3.49 -22.93
C LYS A 235 -23.20 -2.61 -24.10
N ASN A 236 -22.09 -2.97 -24.74
CA ASN A 236 -21.55 -2.23 -25.88
C ASN A 236 -22.49 -2.31 -27.08
N VAL A 237 -23.09 -3.49 -27.36
CA VAL A 237 -24.12 -3.65 -28.40
C VAL A 237 -25.32 -2.75 -28.11
N ALA A 238 -25.80 -2.69 -26.86
CA ALA A 238 -26.90 -1.81 -26.49
C ALA A 238 -26.58 -0.33 -26.74
N ALA A 239 -25.36 0.12 -26.41
CA ALA A 239 -24.91 1.47 -26.72
C ALA A 239 -24.90 1.73 -28.26
N THR A 240 -24.35 0.79 -29.02
CA THR A 240 -24.33 0.89 -30.50
C THR A 240 -25.75 0.95 -31.11
N VAL A 241 -26.67 0.14 -30.59
CA VAL A 241 -28.07 0.18 -31.04
C VAL A 241 -28.72 1.54 -30.78
N VAL A 242 -28.44 2.15 -29.62
CA VAL A 242 -28.94 3.51 -29.32
C VAL A 242 -28.34 4.55 -30.28
N ILE A 243 -27.02 4.47 -30.51
CA ILE A 243 -26.32 5.41 -31.43
C ILE A 243 -26.86 5.29 -32.86
N VAL A 244 -26.92 4.07 -33.40
CA VAL A 244 -27.37 3.83 -34.76
C VAL A 244 -28.88 4.14 -34.90
N GLY A 245 -29.70 3.76 -33.93
CA GLY A 245 -31.11 4.08 -33.89
C GLY A 245 -31.39 5.59 -33.89
N GLY A 246 -30.65 6.33 -33.03
CA GLY A 246 -30.71 7.80 -33.00
C GLY A 246 -30.27 8.43 -34.32
N TRP A 247 -29.19 7.90 -34.91
CA TRP A 247 -28.70 8.33 -36.22
C TRP A 247 -29.74 8.13 -37.34
N LEU A 248 -30.30 6.94 -37.47
CA LEU A 248 -31.35 6.63 -38.48
C LEU A 248 -32.60 7.47 -38.26
N LEU A 249 -33.02 7.66 -37.01
CA LEU A 249 -34.13 8.51 -36.65
C LEU A 249 -33.86 9.97 -37.04
N MET A 250 -32.65 10.46 -36.82
CA MET A 250 -32.26 11.82 -37.21
C MET A 250 -32.29 12.00 -38.75
N ILE A 251 -31.79 11.03 -39.50
CA ILE A 251 -31.87 11.02 -40.97
C ILE A 251 -33.34 11.02 -41.43
N TRP A 252 -34.19 10.16 -40.86
CA TRP A 252 -35.58 10.04 -41.20
C TRP A 252 -36.38 11.32 -40.92
N LEU A 253 -36.14 11.96 -39.78
CA LEU A 253 -36.83 13.20 -39.39
C LEU A 253 -36.24 14.45 -40.04
N SER A 254 -35.03 14.39 -40.59
CA SER A 254 -34.40 15.53 -41.25
C SER A 254 -35.21 16.02 -42.46
N GLY A 255 -35.80 15.10 -43.23
CA GLY A 255 -36.79 15.37 -44.31
C GLY A 255 -36.41 16.51 -45.26
N TRP A 256 -35.12 16.89 -45.33
CA TRP A 256 -34.67 18.08 -46.06
C TRP A 256 -34.70 17.80 -47.59
N PRO A 257 -35.46 18.61 -48.34
CA PRO A 257 -35.53 18.44 -49.80
C PRO A 257 -34.18 18.76 -50.47
N GLN A 258 -33.34 19.62 -49.88
CA GLN A 258 -31.99 19.96 -50.37
C GLN A 258 -31.08 20.31 -49.17
N PRO A 259 -30.46 19.35 -48.50
CA PRO A 259 -29.56 19.61 -47.39
C PRO A 259 -28.26 20.28 -47.88
N THR A 260 -27.76 21.26 -47.14
CA THR A 260 -26.43 21.87 -47.36
C THR A 260 -25.33 20.84 -47.10
N THR A 261 -24.13 21.04 -47.69
CA THR A 261 -22.96 20.15 -47.47
C THR A 261 -22.63 19.99 -46.00
N ILE A 262 -22.72 21.06 -45.19
CA ILE A 262 -22.46 20.98 -43.75
C ILE A 262 -23.52 20.16 -42.99
N GLN A 263 -24.80 20.24 -43.42
CA GLN A 263 -25.87 19.44 -42.82
C GLN A 263 -25.66 17.96 -43.10
N GLN A 264 -25.26 17.60 -44.32
CA GLN A 264 -24.94 16.22 -44.72
C GLN A 264 -23.74 15.72 -43.93
N ALA A 265 -22.68 16.54 -43.77
CA ALA A 265 -21.51 16.19 -43.01
C ALA A 265 -21.84 15.96 -41.53
N LEU A 266 -22.61 16.83 -40.90
CA LEU A 266 -23.02 16.66 -39.49
C LEU A 266 -23.83 15.39 -39.27
N LEU A 267 -24.79 15.08 -40.19
CA LEU A 267 -25.54 13.82 -40.13
C LEU A 267 -24.60 12.60 -40.24
N ALA A 268 -23.66 12.63 -41.19
CA ALA A 268 -22.76 11.51 -41.41
C ALA A 268 -21.86 11.22 -40.20
N ILE A 269 -21.38 12.26 -39.47
CA ILE A 269 -20.46 12.09 -38.34
C ILE A 269 -21.14 11.78 -37.01
N PHE A 270 -22.47 11.89 -36.90
CA PHE A 270 -23.18 11.71 -35.64
C PHE A 270 -22.75 10.47 -34.85
N PRO A 271 -22.66 9.26 -35.43
CA PRO A 271 -22.20 8.09 -34.68
C PRO A 271 -20.77 8.20 -34.15
N LEU A 272 -19.92 8.97 -34.80
CA LEU A 272 -18.49 9.14 -34.44
C LEU A 272 -18.28 10.13 -33.31
N THR A 273 -19.29 10.94 -32.96
CA THR A 273 -19.24 11.90 -31.87
C THR A 273 -19.32 11.28 -30.48
N PHE A 274 -19.66 10.00 -30.35
CA PHE A 274 -19.85 9.30 -29.08
C PHE A 274 -18.53 8.80 -28.43
N GLY A 275 -17.37 9.05 -29.05
CA GLY A 275 -16.08 8.54 -28.59
C GLY A 275 -15.82 8.75 -27.08
N PRO A 276 -15.93 9.96 -26.53
CA PRO A 276 -15.71 10.22 -25.10
C PRO A 276 -16.66 9.44 -24.18
N LEU A 277 -17.94 9.30 -24.54
CA LEU A 277 -18.90 8.54 -23.74
C LEU A 277 -18.65 7.03 -23.79
N LEU A 278 -18.24 6.49 -24.95
CA LEU A 278 -17.88 5.08 -25.09
C LEU A 278 -16.62 4.72 -24.31
N ALA A 279 -15.65 5.62 -24.24
CA ALA A 279 -14.46 5.45 -23.38
C ALA A 279 -14.87 5.35 -21.89
N LEU A 280 -15.75 6.22 -21.41
CA LEU A 280 -16.28 6.18 -20.05
C LEU A 280 -17.10 4.91 -19.77
N ASN A 281 -17.76 4.36 -20.78
CA ASN A 281 -18.58 3.15 -20.65
C ASN A 281 -17.76 1.90 -20.27
N ASN A 282 -16.45 1.89 -20.50
CA ASN A 282 -15.54 0.78 -20.19
C ASN A 282 -14.91 0.88 -18.80
N LEU A 283 -15.07 2.01 -18.09
CA LEU A 283 -14.46 2.26 -16.77
C LEU A 283 -15.12 1.57 -15.56
N PRO A 284 -16.42 1.18 -15.53
CA PRO A 284 -17.09 0.82 -14.28
C PRO A 284 -16.41 -0.29 -13.48
N GLY A 285 -15.85 -1.33 -14.11
CA GLY A 285 -15.17 -2.43 -13.43
C GLY A 285 -13.89 -2.00 -12.75
N SER A 286 -13.01 -1.32 -13.45
CA SER A 286 -11.73 -0.83 -12.94
C SER A 286 -11.91 0.30 -11.91
N LEU A 287 -12.93 1.16 -12.11
CA LEU A 287 -13.28 2.20 -11.14
C LEU A 287 -13.76 1.61 -9.80
N LEU A 288 -14.52 0.51 -9.84
CA LEU A 288 -14.94 -0.19 -8.62
C LEU A 288 -13.75 -0.77 -7.85
N ASN A 289 -12.76 -1.32 -8.55
CA ASN A 289 -11.52 -1.79 -7.94
C ASN A 289 -10.75 -0.61 -7.30
N GLY A 290 -10.67 0.52 -7.99
CA GLY A 290 -10.10 1.75 -7.44
C GLY A 290 -10.85 2.25 -6.19
N PHE A 291 -12.17 2.17 -6.17
CA PHE A 291 -12.97 2.53 -4.99
C PHE A 291 -12.82 1.53 -3.84
N ALA A 292 -12.68 0.24 -4.12
CA ALA A 292 -12.39 -0.76 -3.09
C ALA A 292 -11.01 -0.53 -2.46
N ALA A 293 -10.02 -0.24 -3.29
CA ALA A 293 -8.67 0.14 -2.87
C ALA A 293 -8.67 1.40 -2.02
N ALA A 294 -9.38 2.46 -2.45
CA ALA A 294 -9.55 3.69 -1.68
C ALA A 294 -10.22 3.43 -0.31
N LYS A 295 -11.19 2.53 -0.24
CA LYS A 295 -11.82 2.14 1.03
C LYS A 295 -10.82 1.48 1.98
N ASN A 296 -9.95 0.60 1.49
CA ASN A 296 -8.89 -0.03 2.27
C ASN A 296 -7.89 1.02 2.79
N LEU A 297 -7.49 1.93 1.91
CA LEU A 297 -6.61 3.05 2.26
C LEU A 297 -7.22 3.92 3.37
N PHE A 298 -8.45 4.41 3.20
CA PHE A 298 -9.10 5.25 4.21
C PHE A 298 -9.31 4.53 5.54
N LYS A 299 -9.55 3.21 5.50
CA LYS A 299 -9.61 2.40 6.72
C LYS A 299 -8.29 2.44 7.48
N LEU A 300 -7.15 2.23 6.78
CA LEU A 300 -5.82 2.34 7.40
C LEU A 300 -5.57 3.74 7.97
N LEU A 301 -5.91 4.79 7.20
CA LEU A 301 -5.68 6.18 7.63
C LEU A 301 -6.50 6.60 8.85
N GLN A 302 -7.61 5.92 9.12
CA GLN A 302 -8.46 6.15 10.30
C GLN A 302 -8.01 5.33 11.51
N GLU A 303 -7.12 4.37 11.33
CA GLU A 303 -6.64 3.56 12.45
C GLU A 303 -5.84 4.40 13.43
N GLN A 304 -6.06 4.15 14.72
CA GLN A 304 -5.31 4.79 15.80
C GLN A 304 -4.19 3.86 16.29
N PRO A 305 -3.06 4.40 16.74
CA PRO A 305 -2.01 3.64 17.40
C PRO A 305 -2.55 2.86 18.61
N LEU A 306 -1.91 1.76 18.92
CA LEU A 306 -2.18 0.96 20.14
C LEU A 306 -1.18 1.26 21.27
N ASN A 307 -0.33 2.28 21.12
CA ASN A 307 0.67 2.61 22.12
C ASN A 307 0.06 2.94 23.49
N ALA A 308 0.85 2.78 24.52
CA ALA A 308 0.43 3.02 25.90
C ALA A 308 0.23 4.52 26.22
N ALA A 309 0.87 5.42 25.46
CA ALA A 309 0.84 6.84 25.78
C ALA A 309 -0.55 7.44 25.61
N LEU A 310 -0.94 8.28 26.55
CA LEU A 310 -2.14 9.11 26.46
C LEU A 310 -2.02 10.11 25.29
N PRO A 311 -3.14 10.56 24.69
CA PRO A 311 -3.12 11.52 23.59
C PRO A 311 -2.37 12.81 23.89
N ASN A 312 -2.34 13.22 25.15
CA ASN A 312 -1.70 14.45 25.63
C ASN A 312 -0.45 14.18 26.50
N ALA A 313 0.23 13.06 26.27
CA ALA A 313 1.48 12.74 26.98
C ALA A 313 2.51 13.87 26.76
N THR A 314 3.00 14.46 27.86
CA THR A 314 3.89 15.63 27.82
C THR A 314 5.24 15.37 28.47
N GLN A 315 5.35 14.35 29.33
CA GLN A 315 6.58 14.07 30.05
C GLN A 315 7.68 13.57 29.11
N THR A 316 8.90 13.95 29.42
CA THR A 316 10.12 13.52 28.72
C THR A 316 11.05 12.83 29.69
N VAL A 317 11.73 11.79 29.26
CA VAL A 317 12.77 11.09 30.00
C VAL A 317 14.08 11.18 29.21
N THR A 318 15.17 11.44 29.90
CA THR A 318 16.52 11.51 29.32
C THR A 318 17.39 10.30 29.73
N THR A 319 17.05 9.66 30.84
CA THR A 319 17.63 8.40 31.34
C THR A 319 16.51 7.60 31.98
N ILE A 320 16.70 6.31 32.15
CA ILE A 320 15.78 5.43 32.88
C ILE A 320 16.60 4.61 33.86
N ASP A 321 16.41 4.87 35.17
CA ASP A 321 17.12 4.20 36.24
C ASP A 321 16.31 3.05 36.86
N GLN A 322 14.98 3.15 36.84
CA GLN A 322 14.10 2.12 37.38
C GLN A 322 12.83 1.96 36.55
N ILE A 323 12.40 0.71 36.39
CA ILE A 323 11.10 0.36 35.82
C ILE A 323 10.33 -0.47 36.86
N GLN A 324 9.13 -0.02 37.24
CA GLN A 324 8.23 -0.74 38.14
C GLN A 324 6.99 -1.20 37.38
N VAL A 325 6.74 -2.50 37.40
CA VAL A 325 5.51 -3.12 36.89
C VAL A 325 4.63 -3.42 38.09
N ASP A 326 3.49 -2.79 38.20
CA ASP A 326 2.61 -2.86 39.35
C ASP A 326 1.25 -3.45 38.97
N GLN A 327 0.98 -4.68 39.44
CA GLN A 327 -0.26 -5.45 39.27
C GLN A 327 -0.76 -5.48 37.82
N VAL A 328 0.16 -5.58 36.84
CA VAL A 328 -0.17 -5.52 35.43
C VAL A 328 -0.88 -6.79 34.95
N SER A 329 -2.02 -6.60 34.31
CA SER A 329 -2.72 -7.64 33.54
C SER A 329 -2.91 -7.18 32.11
N PHE A 330 -2.83 -8.14 31.16
CA PHE A 330 -2.92 -7.81 29.74
C PHE A 330 -3.56 -8.92 28.90
N SER A 331 -4.40 -8.51 27.95
CA SER A 331 -4.95 -9.34 26.86
C SER A 331 -4.76 -8.62 25.52
N TYR A 332 -4.32 -9.37 24.49
CA TYR A 332 -4.28 -8.79 23.13
C TYR A 332 -5.71 -8.50 22.62
N PRO A 333 -5.91 -7.43 21.83
CA PRO A 333 -7.24 -7.09 21.30
C PRO A 333 -7.90 -8.21 20.47
N THR A 334 -7.09 -9.14 19.95
CA THR A 334 -7.53 -10.28 19.12
C THR A 334 -7.79 -11.56 19.94
N ARG A 335 -7.47 -11.56 21.23
CA ARG A 335 -7.61 -12.74 22.13
C ARG A 335 -8.50 -12.40 23.32
N ARG A 336 -9.35 -13.34 23.73
CA ARG A 336 -10.20 -13.19 24.93
C ARG A 336 -9.47 -13.54 26.23
N GLU A 337 -8.47 -14.40 26.16
CA GLU A 337 -7.73 -14.87 27.34
C GLU A 337 -6.62 -13.90 27.72
N ALA A 338 -6.46 -13.66 29.02
CA ALA A 338 -5.37 -12.86 29.54
C ALA A 338 -4.04 -13.58 29.35
N VAL A 339 -3.05 -12.88 28.77
CA VAL A 339 -1.68 -13.38 28.60
C VAL A 339 -0.86 -13.17 29.88
N LEU A 340 -1.13 -12.08 30.59
CA LEU A 340 -0.49 -11.74 31.87
C LEU A 340 -1.56 -11.42 32.90
N LYS A 341 -1.39 -11.88 34.15
CA LYS A 341 -2.32 -11.67 35.26
C LYS A 341 -1.58 -11.20 36.50
N ASN A 342 -1.89 -9.98 36.95
CA ASN A 342 -1.43 -9.39 38.19
C ASN A 342 0.12 -9.48 38.39
N VAL A 343 0.88 -9.08 37.38
CA VAL A 343 2.33 -9.14 37.38
C VAL A 343 2.90 -7.94 38.12
N THR A 344 3.78 -8.21 39.10
CA THR A 344 4.50 -7.17 39.84
C THR A 344 5.99 -7.50 39.86
N LEU A 345 6.82 -6.57 39.37
CA LEU A 345 8.28 -6.69 39.41
C LEU A 345 8.96 -5.31 39.30
N THR A 346 10.23 -5.24 39.63
CA THR A 346 11.03 -4.02 39.51
C THR A 346 12.36 -4.36 38.82
N LEU A 347 12.77 -3.48 37.90
CA LEU A 347 14.03 -3.56 37.14
C LEU A 347 14.86 -2.31 37.47
N ASN A 348 16.15 -2.45 37.72
CA ASN A 348 17.03 -1.33 38.08
C ASN A 348 18.20 -1.22 37.10
N ALA A 349 18.73 -0.02 36.93
CA ALA A 349 19.92 0.21 36.11
C ALA A 349 21.11 -0.60 36.61
N GLY A 350 21.93 -1.08 35.69
CA GLY A 350 23.08 -1.94 35.98
C GLY A 350 22.74 -3.41 36.22
N GLU A 351 21.47 -3.82 36.17
CA GLU A 351 21.06 -5.22 36.33
C GLU A 351 20.73 -5.88 34.99
N ILE A 352 21.14 -7.13 34.84
CA ILE A 352 20.66 -8.05 33.80
C ILE A 352 19.55 -8.90 34.41
N VAL A 353 18.31 -8.71 33.92
CA VAL A 353 17.14 -9.43 34.43
C VAL A 353 16.68 -10.46 33.41
N GLY A 354 16.69 -11.73 33.78
CA GLY A 354 16.25 -12.85 32.95
C GLY A 354 14.74 -13.08 33.04
N PHE A 355 14.04 -13.12 31.90
CA PHE A 355 12.66 -13.60 31.78
C PHE A 355 12.70 -15.01 31.21
N VAL A 356 12.38 -16.02 32.03
CA VAL A 356 12.44 -17.41 31.65
C VAL A 356 11.07 -18.10 31.73
N GLY A 357 10.85 -19.11 30.91
CA GLY A 357 9.60 -19.87 30.89
C GLY A 357 9.28 -20.45 29.53
N ALA A 358 8.22 -21.24 29.43
CA ALA A 358 7.80 -21.89 28.19
C ALA A 358 7.47 -20.87 27.09
N SER A 359 7.52 -21.30 25.82
CA SER A 359 7.07 -20.48 24.70
C SER A 359 5.57 -20.11 24.89
N GLY A 360 5.22 -18.86 24.63
CA GLY A 360 3.84 -18.38 24.80
C GLY A 360 3.46 -18.01 26.23
N SER A 361 4.36 -18.09 27.23
CA SER A 361 4.07 -17.76 28.64
C SER A 361 3.93 -16.25 28.93
N GLY A 362 4.17 -15.36 27.96
CA GLY A 362 3.98 -13.92 28.10
C GLY A 362 5.27 -13.09 28.26
N LYS A 363 6.46 -13.67 28.17
CA LYS A 363 7.78 -12.99 28.31
C LYS A 363 7.92 -11.80 27.36
N SER A 364 7.88 -12.05 26.05
CA SER A 364 7.96 -10.99 25.03
C SER A 364 6.76 -10.03 25.09
N THR A 365 5.60 -10.49 25.60
CA THR A 365 4.44 -9.62 25.82
C THR A 365 4.73 -8.59 26.90
N LEU A 366 5.32 -8.99 28.06
CA LEU A 366 5.69 -8.07 29.12
C LEU A 366 6.75 -7.06 28.62
N ALA A 367 7.75 -7.53 27.89
CA ALA A 367 8.76 -6.64 27.29
C ALA A 367 8.12 -5.60 26.35
N LYS A 368 7.17 -6.00 25.49
CA LYS A 368 6.43 -5.08 24.62
C LYS A 368 5.56 -4.08 25.39
N LEU A 369 5.04 -4.44 26.55
CA LEU A 369 4.34 -3.51 27.44
C LEU A 369 5.31 -2.50 28.08
N ILE A 370 6.46 -2.96 28.55
CA ILE A 370 7.53 -2.09 29.09
C ILE A 370 8.02 -1.10 28.01
N MET A 371 8.17 -1.56 26.77
CA MET A 371 8.50 -0.70 25.62
C MET A 371 7.39 0.32 25.26
N GLY A 372 6.25 0.29 25.93
CA GLY A 372 5.11 1.17 25.66
C GLY A 372 4.39 0.89 24.33
N TRP A 373 4.58 -0.30 23.72
CA TRP A 373 3.93 -0.63 22.44
C TRP A 373 2.45 -0.88 22.60
N TYR A 374 2.02 -1.44 23.74
CA TYR A 374 0.63 -1.70 24.07
C TYR A 374 0.25 -1.05 25.39
N PRO A 375 -0.99 -0.57 25.55
CA PRO A 375 -1.49 -0.18 26.87
C PRO A 375 -1.76 -1.40 27.73
N VAL A 376 -1.53 -1.29 29.04
CA VAL A 376 -1.95 -2.33 30.00
C VAL A 376 -3.47 -2.41 30.09
N SER A 377 -4.02 -3.60 30.35
CA SER A 377 -5.45 -3.76 30.57
C SER A 377 -5.85 -3.35 32.00
N HIS A 378 -5.01 -3.69 32.98
CA HIS A 378 -5.14 -3.31 34.40
C HIS A 378 -3.74 -3.13 34.98
N GLY A 379 -3.63 -2.40 36.10
CA GLY A 379 -2.35 -2.04 36.72
C GLY A 379 -1.67 -0.88 36.01
N GLN A 380 -0.40 -0.67 36.29
CA GLN A 380 0.40 0.42 35.70
C GLN A 380 1.88 0.01 35.54
N ILE A 381 2.58 0.71 34.65
CA ILE A 381 4.03 0.61 34.51
C ILE A 381 4.58 1.99 34.81
N LEU A 382 5.48 2.08 35.78
CA LEU A 382 6.13 3.32 36.17
C LEU A 382 7.59 3.32 35.71
N ILE A 383 8.03 4.45 35.17
CA ILE A 383 9.42 4.73 34.78
C ILE A 383 9.90 5.88 35.68
N ASP A 384 10.84 5.59 36.55
CA ASP A 384 11.32 6.53 37.57
C ASP A 384 10.18 7.20 38.34
N GLY A 385 9.15 6.41 38.73
CA GLY A 385 7.98 6.86 39.45
C GLY A 385 6.89 7.54 38.59
N ASN A 386 7.12 7.75 37.29
CA ASN A 386 6.15 8.35 36.38
C ASN A 386 5.39 7.27 35.60
N ASP A 387 4.07 7.41 35.47
CA ASP A 387 3.28 6.49 34.65
C ASP A 387 3.72 6.55 33.18
N LEU A 388 4.10 5.40 32.63
CA LEU A 388 4.51 5.24 31.24
C LEU A 388 3.49 5.83 30.25
N ALA A 389 2.20 5.81 30.58
CA ALA A 389 1.15 6.39 29.74
C ALA A 389 1.25 7.93 29.62
N THR A 390 1.92 8.62 30.54
CA THR A 390 2.12 10.08 30.52
C THR A 390 3.38 10.52 29.77
N ILE A 391 4.27 9.58 29.43
CA ILE A 391 5.55 9.85 28.77
C ILE A 391 5.38 9.88 27.26
N LYS A 392 6.02 10.85 26.59
CA LYS A 392 6.02 10.95 25.13
C LYS A 392 6.64 9.70 24.49
N PRO A 393 5.97 9.07 23.51
CA PRO A 393 6.52 7.88 22.84
C PRO A 393 7.89 8.08 22.19
N THR A 394 8.20 9.32 21.76
CA THR A 394 9.50 9.66 21.19
C THR A 394 10.60 9.64 22.24
N ALA A 395 10.32 10.12 23.45
CA ALA A 395 11.27 10.09 24.56
C ALA A 395 11.59 8.64 24.99
N LEU A 396 10.55 7.79 25.09
CA LEU A 396 10.74 6.36 25.39
C LEU A 396 11.61 5.67 24.33
N ARG A 397 11.31 5.87 23.03
CA ARG A 397 12.09 5.24 21.96
C ARG A 397 13.56 5.62 21.94
N ASN A 398 13.89 6.82 22.38
CA ASN A 398 15.29 7.25 22.47
C ASN A 398 16.04 6.60 23.64
N GLN A 399 15.31 6.05 24.62
CA GLN A 399 15.89 5.47 25.83
C GLN A 399 15.76 3.94 25.91
N MET A 400 15.13 3.31 24.90
CA MET A 400 14.86 1.88 24.92
C MET A 400 15.20 1.24 23.57
N ASN A 401 16.10 0.27 23.56
CA ASN A 401 16.43 -0.56 22.41
C ASN A 401 15.81 -1.96 22.55
N TYR A 402 15.31 -2.50 21.44
CA TYR A 402 14.75 -3.84 21.38
C TYR A 402 15.43 -4.63 20.26
N LEU A 403 16.11 -5.70 20.63
CA LEU A 403 16.71 -6.66 19.70
C LEU A 403 15.76 -7.85 19.53
N PRO A 404 15.15 -8.00 18.34
CA PRO A 404 14.22 -9.09 18.07
C PRO A 404 14.96 -10.43 17.89
N GLN A 405 14.23 -11.54 17.99
CA GLN A 405 14.73 -12.88 17.77
C GLN A 405 15.41 -13.05 16.40
N THR A 406 14.87 -12.39 15.37
CA THR A 406 15.45 -12.39 14.02
C THR A 406 15.92 -10.99 13.68
N PRO A 407 17.25 -10.79 13.50
CA PRO A 407 17.82 -9.51 13.11
C PRO A 407 17.24 -8.95 11.81
N VAL A 408 17.05 -7.65 11.74
CA VAL A 408 16.53 -6.95 10.56
C VAL A 408 17.61 -6.00 10.03
N PHE A 409 17.97 -6.21 8.75
CA PHE A 409 18.90 -5.36 8.02
C PHE A 409 18.23 -4.72 6.80
N PHE A 410 18.60 -3.48 6.54
CA PHE A 410 18.20 -2.77 5.32
C PHE A 410 19.12 -3.18 4.16
N SER A 411 18.61 -3.09 2.92
CA SER A 411 19.41 -3.36 1.72
C SER A 411 20.38 -2.21 1.43
N GLU A 412 21.34 -2.02 2.33
CA GLU A 412 22.31 -0.93 2.38
C GLU A 412 23.67 -1.48 2.82
N SER A 413 24.69 -0.63 2.94
CA SER A 413 26.00 -1.04 3.45
C SER A 413 25.95 -1.47 4.92
N VAL A 414 26.96 -2.20 5.39
CA VAL A 414 27.14 -2.48 6.82
C VAL A 414 27.23 -1.18 7.61
N ARG A 415 27.95 -0.19 7.10
CA ARG A 415 28.07 1.15 7.65
C ARG A 415 26.69 1.75 7.90
N ASP A 416 25.86 1.84 6.87
CA ASP A 416 24.54 2.47 6.94
C ASP A 416 23.60 1.69 7.86
N ASN A 417 23.70 0.37 7.87
CA ASN A 417 22.95 -0.48 8.80
C ASN A 417 23.34 -0.28 10.26
N LEU A 418 24.61 0.03 10.55
CA LEU A 418 25.10 0.27 11.90
C LEU A 418 24.81 1.70 12.36
N THR A 419 25.04 2.69 11.51
CA THR A 419 24.87 4.10 11.85
C THR A 419 23.44 4.59 11.72
N LEU A 420 22.59 3.89 10.98
CA LEU A 420 21.24 4.36 10.59
C LEU A 420 21.28 5.77 10.00
N HIS A 421 22.33 6.06 9.21
CA HIS A 421 22.64 7.36 8.61
C HIS A 421 22.87 8.51 9.62
N ASP A 422 23.17 8.22 10.88
CA ASP A 422 23.58 9.24 11.85
C ASP A 422 24.99 9.76 11.51
N PRO A 423 25.15 11.01 11.08
CA PRO A 423 26.45 11.58 10.71
C PRO A 423 27.36 11.82 11.92
N ALA A 424 26.86 11.75 13.13
CA ALA A 424 27.66 11.89 14.35
C ALA A 424 28.50 10.65 14.66
N ILE A 425 28.15 9.48 14.10
CA ILE A 425 28.88 8.23 14.32
C ILE A 425 30.05 8.13 13.35
N THR A 426 31.26 8.14 13.90
CA THR A 426 32.50 8.05 13.13
C THR A 426 32.90 6.61 12.83
N ASP A 427 33.69 6.41 11.77
CA ASP A 427 34.27 5.10 11.43
C ASP A 427 35.06 4.50 12.59
N GLN A 428 35.75 5.33 13.35
CA GLN A 428 36.52 4.87 14.53
C GLN A 428 35.61 4.24 15.59
N GLN A 429 34.44 4.84 15.84
CA GLN A 429 33.45 4.28 16.76
C GLN A 429 32.89 2.97 16.23
N ILE A 430 32.59 2.91 14.91
CA ILE A 430 32.11 1.68 14.26
C ILE A 430 33.13 0.55 14.45
N TRP A 431 34.41 0.78 14.12
CA TRP A 431 35.45 -0.22 14.27
C TRP A 431 35.68 -0.64 15.72
N THR A 432 35.56 0.30 16.66
CA THR A 432 35.67 0.01 18.09
C THR A 432 34.58 -0.96 18.55
N VAL A 433 33.33 -0.68 18.17
CA VAL A 433 32.20 -1.55 18.54
C VAL A 433 32.27 -2.90 17.81
N LEU A 434 32.68 -2.92 16.54
CA LEU A 434 32.89 -4.18 15.82
C LEU A 434 33.98 -5.06 16.46
N ASP A 435 34.98 -4.46 17.07
CA ASP A 435 35.98 -5.21 17.85
C ASP A 435 35.38 -5.78 19.13
N GLN A 436 34.57 -5.02 19.86
CA GLN A 436 33.83 -5.47 21.04
C GLN A 436 32.95 -6.69 20.77
N VAL A 437 32.21 -6.70 19.62
CA VAL A 437 31.38 -7.83 19.22
C VAL A 437 32.13 -8.90 18.42
N LYS A 438 33.46 -8.82 18.29
CA LYS A 438 34.32 -9.76 17.56
C LYS A 438 33.93 -9.95 16.08
N LEU A 439 33.59 -8.87 15.40
CA LEU A 439 33.29 -8.86 13.97
C LEU A 439 34.32 -8.09 13.14
N ARG A 440 35.26 -7.38 13.77
CA ARG A 440 36.26 -6.57 13.07
C ARG A 440 37.03 -7.36 12.03
N THR A 441 37.71 -8.45 12.43
CA THR A 441 38.51 -9.29 11.52
C THR A 441 37.68 -9.83 10.35
N ARG A 442 36.43 -10.21 10.59
CA ARG A 442 35.52 -10.69 9.56
C ARG A 442 35.25 -9.63 8.50
N LEU A 443 34.98 -8.39 8.90
CA LEU A 443 34.74 -7.27 7.99
C LEU A 443 36.00 -6.79 7.28
N GLU A 444 37.16 -6.79 7.94
CA GLU A 444 38.45 -6.48 7.30
C GLU A 444 38.84 -7.48 6.20
N GLN A 445 38.39 -8.73 6.29
CA GLN A 445 38.59 -9.77 5.27
C GLN A 445 37.60 -9.67 4.11
N MET A 446 36.54 -8.90 4.23
CA MET A 446 35.57 -8.69 3.13
C MET A 446 36.11 -7.65 2.15
N SER A 447 35.88 -7.88 0.85
CA SER A 447 36.42 -7.04 -0.23
C SER A 447 36.03 -5.55 -0.14
N HIS A 448 34.91 -5.26 0.50
CA HIS A 448 34.37 -3.90 0.65
C HIS A 448 34.31 -3.42 2.10
N GLY A 449 34.79 -4.21 3.08
CA GLY A 449 34.80 -3.84 4.48
C GLY A 449 33.44 -3.32 4.98
N LEU A 450 33.41 -2.12 5.55
CA LEU A 450 32.18 -1.45 6.03
C LEU A 450 31.18 -1.12 4.90
N ASP A 451 31.64 -0.98 3.67
CA ASP A 451 30.80 -0.66 2.52
C ASP A 451 30.22 -1.92 1.84
N THR A 452 30.42 -3.10 2.46
CA THR A 452 29.77 -4.34 2.04
C THR A 452 28.25 -4.20 2.13
N VAL A 453 27.56 -4.41 1.00
CA VAL A 453 26.09 -4.32 0.94
C VAL A 453 25.45 -5.56 1.56
N VAL A 454 24.53 -5.33 2.45
CA VAL A 454 23.65 -6.35 3.04
C VAL A 454 22.33 -6.31 2.29
N ALA A 455 22.05 -7.33 1.48
CA ALA A 455 20.75 -7.41 0.81
C ALA A 455 19.78 -8.25 1.62
N ALA A 456 18.52 -7.84 1.72
CA ALA A 456 17.48 -8.59 2.44
C ALA A 456 17.29 -10.02 1.91
N SER A 457 17.61 -10.27 0.63
CA SER A 457 17.58 -11.60 -0.02
C SER A 457 18.84 -12.41 0.20
N HIS A 458 19.96 -11.78 0.57
CA HIS A 458 21.25 -12.43 0.76
C HIS A 458 22.08 -11.64 1.77
N VAL A 459 22.06 -12.08 3.02
CA VAL A 459 22.87 -11.52 4.09
C VAL A 459 24.18 -12.31 4.12
N PRO A 460 25.36 -11.68 3.89
CA PRO A 460 26.65 -12.39 3.81
C PRO A 460 27.24 -12.74 5.18
N PHE A 461 26.40 -12.90 6.19
CA PHE A 461 26.74 -13.19 7.59
C PHE A 461 25.98 -14.42 8.08
N SER A 462 26.62 -15.25 8.87
CA SER A 462 25.98 -16.32 9.62
C SER A 462 24.96 -15.77 10.63
N SER A 463 24.05 -16.59 11.13
CA SER A 463 23.04 -16.16 12.12
C SER A 463 23.68 -15.50 13.35
N GLY A 464 24.80 -16.04 13.86
CA GLY A 464 25.53 -15.47 14.97
C GLY A 464 26.23 -14.16 14.64
N GLU A 465 26.78 -14.04 13.45
CA GLU A 465 27.36 -12.76 12.99
C GLU A 465 26.29 -11.69 12.83
N GLN A 466 25.10 -12.07 12.34
CA GLN A 466 23.97 -11.14 12.24
C GLN A 466 23.51 -10.64 13.60
N GLN A 467 23.38 -11.51 14.60
CA GLN A 467 23.01 -11.10 15.96
C GLN A 467 24.07 -10.21 16.60
N ARG A 468 25.36 -10.49 16.40
CA ARG A 468 26.45 -9.62 16.85
C ARG A 468 26.47 -8.28 16.13
N LEU A 469 26.14 -8.26 14.83
CA LEU A 469 26.03 -7.00 14.07
C LEU A 469 24.86 -6.14 14.59
N GLU A 470 23.73 -6.77 14.94
CA GLU A 470 22.60 -6.06 15.55
C GLU A 470 22.93 -5.55 16.96
N LEU A 471 23.68 -6.32 17.76
CA LEU A 471 24.21 -5.86 19.04
C LEU A 471 25.16 -4.67 18.86
N ALA A 472 26.05 -4.71 17.85
CA ALA A 472 26.91 -3.59 17.50
C ALA A 472 26.11 -2.31 17.21
N ARG A 473 25.01 -2.44 16.45
CA ARG A 473 24.09 -1.32 16.21
C ARG A 473 23.51 -0.77 17.51
N ALA A 474 23.08 -1.64 18.43
CA ALA A 474 22.55 -1.20 19.73
C ALA A 474 23.59 -0.50 20.60
N LEU A 475 24.86 -0.93 20.55
CA LEU A 475 25.96 -0.30 21.29
C LEU A 475 26.38 1.07 20.69
N LEU A 476 26.21 1.25 19.38
CA LEU A 476 26.44 2.54 18.72
C LEU A 476 25.34 3.56 19.01
N HIS A 477 24.13 3.10 19.35
CA HIS A 477 22.99 3.94 19.71
C HIS A 477 22.64 3.71 21.19
N PRO A 478 23.36 4.35 22.14
CA PRO A 478 23.21 4.09 23.56
C PRO A 478 21.80 4.40 24.04
N SER A 479 21.27 3.53 24.88
CA SER A 479 19.95 3.64 25.51
C SER A 479 20.02 3.24 26.97
N SER A 480 19.02 3.65 27.77
CA SER A 480 18.96 3.27 29.19
C SER A 480 18.42 1.85 29.39
N VAL A 481 17.67 1.32 28.40
CA VAL A 481 17.05 -0.02 28.48
C VAL A 481 17.36 -0.80 27.22
N LEU A 482 17.81 -2.04 27.38
CA LEU A 482 18.07 -2.99 26.30
C LEU A 482 17.22 -4.25 26.51
N VAL A 483 16.33 -4.52 25.58
CA VAL A 483 15.55 -5.75 25.56
C VAL A 483 16.14 -6.70 24.52
N LEU A 484 16.41 -7.92 24.91
CA LEU A 484 16.95 -8.99 24.08
C LEU A 484 15.91 -10.12 24.02
N ASP A 485 15.21 -10.25 22.89
CA ASP A 485 14.15 -11.26 22.73
C ASP A 485 14.72 -12.51 22.05
N GLU A 486 15.05 -13.52 22.87
CA GLU A 486 15.67 -14.79 22.45
C GLU A 486 16.94 -14.60 21.59
N PRO A 487 17.92 -13.77 22.01
CA PRO A 487 19.06 -13.38 21.16
C PRO A 487 19.98 -14.55 20.78
N THR A 488 19.78 -15.71 21.39
CA THR A 488 20.69 -16.87 21.29
C THR A 488 19.99 -18.14 20.80
N SER A 489 18.71 -18.04 20.39
CA SER A 489 17.89 -19.23 20.04
C SER A 489 18.46 -20.08 18.90
N ASN A 490 19.20 -19.45 17.96
CA ASN A 490 19.80 -20.10 16.80
C ASN A 490 21.34 -20.17 16.86
N LEU A 491 21.94 -19.95 18.04
CA LEU A 491 23.38 -19.91 18.23
C LEU A 491 23.91 -21.17 18.91
N ASP A 492 25.18 -21.46 18.64
CA ASP A 492 25.99 -22.35 19.47
C ASP A 492 26.34 -21.69 20.80
N THR A 493 26.78 -22.48 21.77
CA THR A 493 27.09 -22.05 23.14
C THR A 493 28.22 -21.00 23.19
N GLU A 494 29.17 -21.05 22.24
CA GLU A 494 30.29 -20.12 22.20
C GLU A 494 29.83 -18.71 21.76
N ASN A 495 29.05 -18.62 20.70
CA ASN A 495 28.48 -17.35 20.24
C ASN A 495 27.48 -16.75 21.25
N GLU A 496 26.68 -17.59 21.92
CA GLU A 496 25.79 -17.17 22.99
C GLU A 496 26.57 -16.50 24.13
N ARG A 497 27.59 -17.21 24.64
CA ARG A 497 28.46 -16.69 25.71
C ARG A 497 29.11 -15.36 25.33
N LEU A 498 29.61 -15.26 24.09
CA LEU A 498 30.24 -14.04 23.59
C LEU A 498 29.30 -12.83 23.62
N ILE A 499 28.06 -13.00 23.18
CA ILE A 499 27.05 -11.94 23.21
C ILE A 499 26.75 -11.51 24.62
N LEU A 500 26.53 -12.45 25.54
CA LEU A 500 26.19 -12.15 26.94
C LEU A 500 27.35 -11.50 27.68
N GLU A 501 28.60 -11.95 27.47
CA GLU A 501 29.80 -11.32 28.03
C GLU A 501 30.01 -9.89 27.49
N THR A 502 29.76 -9.67 26.19
CA THR A 502 29.81 -8.34 25.58
C THR A 502 28.82 -7.39 26.24
N ILE A 503 27.56 -7.84 26.42
CA ILE A 503 26.52 -7.04 27.09
C ILE A 503 26.94 -6.71 28.52
N LYS A 504 27.36 -7.70 29.29
CA LYS A 504 27.79 -7.51 30.69
C LYS A 504 28.95 -6.54 30.82
N THR A 505 29.87 -6.49 29.85
CA THR A 505 31.07 -5.66 29.88
C THR A 505 30.80 -4.23 29.43
N TYR A 506 29.96 -4.03 28.39
CA TYR A 506 29.84 -2.75 27.69
C TYR A 506 28.50 -2.04 27.85
N TYR A 507 27.48 -2.71 28.42
CA TYR A 507 26.18 -2.11 28.64
C TYR A 507 25.87 -1.95 30.14
N HIS A 508 25.53 -0.72 30.55
CA HIS A 508 25.38 -0.38 31.98
C HIS A 508 23.95 0.06 32.36
N GLY A 509 23.01 0.02 31.44
CA GLY A 509 21.59 0.30 31.69
C GLY A 509 20.84 -0.93 32.22
N ILE A 510 19.51 -0.89 32.13
CA ILE A 510 18.63 -2.02 32.43
C ILE A 510 18.68 -3.00 31.24
N VAL A 511 19.00 -4.27 31.50
CA VAL A 511 18.97 -5.33 30.48
C VAL A 511 17.86 -6.33 30.79
N ILE A 512 16.95 -6.54 29.84
CA ILE A 512 15.91 -7.56 29.90
C ILE A 512 16.31 -8.68 28.93
N LEU A 513 16.70 -9.83 29.45
CA LEU A 513 17.08 -11.01 28.68
C LEU A 513 15.94 -12.04 28.68
N ILE A 514 15.27 -12.18 27.55
CA ILE A 514 14.23 -13.18 27.36
C ILE A 514 14.89 -14.45 26.80
N SER A 515 14.76 -15.56 27.52
CA SER A 515 15.30 -16.83 27.09
C SER A 515 14.45 -18.00 27.57
N HIS A 516 14.54 -19.11 26.85
CA HIS A 516 14.02 -20.40 27.29
C HIS A 516 15.16 -21.37 27.67
N ARG A 517 16.44 -20.94 27.59
CA ARG A 517 17.63 -21.73 27.89
C ARG A 517 18.10 -21.45 29.32
N PRO A 518 18.42 -22.51 30.08
CA PRO A 518 18.96 -22.36 31.45
C PRO A 518 20.31 -21.63 31.49
N GLU A 519 21.16 -21.84 30.48
CA GLU A 519 22.49 -21.24 30.38
C GLU A 519 22.42 -19.72 30.29
N SER A 520 21.49 -19.18 29.46
CA SER A 520 21.27 -17.75 29.38
C SER A 520 20.75 -17.17 30.69
N ALA A 521 19.94 -17.92 31.44
CA ALA A 521 19.44 -17.49 32.75
C ALA A 521 20.56 -17.32 33.79
N ALA A 522 21.62 -18.13 33.70
CA ALA A 522 22.76 -18.07 34.61
C ALA A 522 23.61 -16.77 34.48
N PHE A 523 23.47 -16.04 33.37
CA PHE A 523 24.09 -14.72 33.18
C PHE A 523 23.31 -13.56 33.83
N ALA A 524 22.04 -13.79 34.14
CA ALA A 524 21.19 -12.77 34.74
C ALA A 524 21.46 -12.62 36.23
N ASP A 525 21.46 -11.37 36.73
CA ASP A 525 21.61 -11.07 38.15
C ASP A 525 20.34 -11.44 38.93
N ARG A 526 19.18 -11.35 38.27
CA ARG A 526 17.87 -11.79 38.79
C ARG A 526 17.05 -12.48 37.70
N VAL A 527 16.30 -13.49 38.08
CA VAL A 527 15.49 -14.29 37.13
C VAL A 527 14.01 -14.27 37.54
N TYR A 528 13.15 -13.88 36.62
CA TYR A 528 11.70 -14.02 36.75
C TYR A 528 11.20 -15.19 35.92
N ARG A 529 10.52 -16.13 36.57
CA ARG A 529 9.91 -17.29 35.91
C ARG A 529 8.46 -17.01 35.55
N PHE A 530 8.16 -17.22 34.27
CA PHE A 530 6.82 -17.08 33.71
C PHE A 530 6.15 -18.45 33.62
N SER A 531 5.02 -18.64 34.33
CA SER A 531 4.23 -19.87 34.29
C SER A 531 2.74 -19.53 34.49
N GLU A 532 1.86 -20.17 33.77
CA GLU A 532 0.39 -20.07 33.90
C GLU A 532 -0.12 -18.62 34.01
N HIS A 533 0.42 -17.72 33.18
CA HIS A 533 0.10 -16.27 33.14
C HIS A 533 0.59 -15.44 34.36
N GLN A 534 1.34 -16.06 35.29
CA GLN A 534 1.93 -15.41 36.45
C GLN A 534 3.45 -15.29 36.30
N VAL A 535 4.01 -14.34 37.04
CA VAL A 535 5.47 -14.09 37.06
C VAL A 535 5.94 -14.11 38.50
N VAL A 536 6.92 -14.94 38.79
CA VAL A 536 7.47 -15.12 40.13
C VAL A 536 8.98 -14.95 40.09
N LEU A 537 9.57 -14.24 41.04
CA LEU A 537 11.01 -14.21 41.20
C LEU A 537 11.50 -15.64 41.50
N ALA A 538 12.38 -16.15 40.66
CA ALA A 538 13.04 -17.44 40.92
C ALA A 538 14.05 -17.23 42.05
N THR A 539 13.72 -17.67 43.25
CA THR A 539 14.72 -17.91 44.28
C THR A 539 15.55 -19.12 43.89
N GLU A 540 16.87 -19.07 44.06
CA GLU A 540 17.83 -20.14 43.75
C GLU A 540 17.34 -21.53 44.06
#